data_2d57e55928cfaf0d76e796adaf481edf
#
_entry.id   2d57e55928cfaf0d76e796adaf481edf
#
_cell.length_a   1.000
_cell.length_b   1.000
_cell.length_c   1.000
_cell.angle_alpha   90.00
_cell.angle_beta   90.00
_cell.angle_gamma   90.00
#
_symmetry.space_group_name_H-M   'P 1'
#
loop_
_entity.id
_entity.type
_entity.pdbx_description
1 polymer ?
#
loop_
_entity_poly.entity_id
_entity_poly.type
_entity_poly.pdbx_seq_one_letter_code
_entity_poly.pdbx_strand_id
1 'polypeptide(L)'
;TTAAVAQKMGRRWIGVEMGNHAYTHCKVRMDKVVAGEDPGGITKAQNWQGGGGYRFYEVAPTLINKDPFDEYVINEDYDANMLAAAVALHEGFRYQPDGDLFWKQSVGNENSYLFVTTRHLNSPYLDSIKDTMEEGEYLIIACRSFDSGLDKAYDNITVKKIPQMLLERCEFGKADYNLNIVHPPVYDDCDEEEQDV
;
A
#
# COMPACT_ATOMS: atom_id res chain seq x y z
N THR A 1 -6.29 16.18 -17.71
CA THR A 1 -7.19 17.34 -17.54
C THR A 1 -8.09 17.18 -16.34
N THR A 2 -8.75 16.04 -16.14
CA THR A 2 -9.72 15.78 -15.07
C THR A 2 -9.15 16.03 -13.67
N ALA A 3 -7.98 15.49 -13.35
CA ALA A 3 -7.32 15.71 -12.06
C ALA A 3 -7.05 17.20 -11.77
N ALA A 4 -6.58 17.95 -12.79
CA ALA A 4 -6.31 19.38 -12.67
C ALA A 4 -7.59 20.19 -12.36
N VAL A 5 -8.71 19.84 -13.01
CA VAL A 5 -10.02 20.46 -12.75
C VAL A 5 -10.50 20.11 -11.34
N ALA A 6 -10.43 18.83 -10.96
CA ALA A 6 -10.84 18.37 -9.65
C ALA A 6 -10.03 19.05 -8.52
N GLN A 7 -8.71 19.18 -8.68
CA GLN A 7 -7.84 19.89 -7.74
C GLN A 7 -8.27 21.35 -7.56
N LYS A 8 -8.49 22.07 -8.68
CA LYS A 8 -8.91 23.48 -8.67
C LYS A 8 -10.30 23.69 -8.07
N MET A 9 -11.14 22.65 -8.09
CA MET A 9 -12.47 22.66 -7.44
C MET A 9 -12.44 22.19 -5.98
N GLY A 10 -11.26 21.92 -5.40
CA GLY A 10 -11.13 21.41 -4.04
C GLY A 10 -11.66 19.99 -3.85
N ARG A 11 -11.81 19.21 -4.94
CA ARG A 11 -12.31 17.84 -4.88
C ARG A 11 -11.19 16.84 -4.61
N ARG A 12 -11.50 15.78 -3.89
CA ARG A 12 -10.62 14.59 -3.82
C ARG A 12 -10.68 13.85 -5.16
N TRP A 13 -9.54 13.37 -5.62
CA TRP A 13 -9.45 12.67 -6.89
C TRP A 13 -8.42 11.55 -6.85
N ILE A 14 -8.64 10.54 -7.68
CA ILE A 14 -7.71 9.46 -7.97
C ILE A 14 -7.61 9.37 -9.49
N GLY A 15 -6.40 9.41 -10.03
CA GLY A 15 -6.13 9.27 -11.45
C GLY A 15 -5.29 8.03 -11.72
N VAL A 16 -5.60 7.29 -12.77
CA VAL A 16 -4.83 6.15 -13.26
C VAL A 16 -4.42 6.42 -14.70
N GLU A 17 -3.15 6.26 -15.00
CA GLU A 17 -2.59 6.47 -16.33
C GLU A 17 -1.53 5.41 -16.61
N MET A 18 -1.66 4.69 -17.72
CA MET A 18 -0.75 3.59 -18.08
C MET A 18 0.46 4.05 -18.90
N GLY A 19 0.35 5.17 -19.59
CA GLY A 19 1.35 5.63 -20.53
C GLY A 19 2.44 6.49 -19.88
N ASN A 20 3.58 6.61 -20.56
CA ASN A 20 4.69 7.46 -20.14
C ASN A 20 4.28 8.96 -19.98
N HIS A 21 3.18 9.39 -20.57
CA HIS A 21 2.66 10.73 -20.36
C HIS A 21 2.09 10.96 -18.96
N ALA A 22 1.96 9.92 -18.12
CA ALA A 22 1.80 10.09 -16.68
C ALA A 22 2.91 10.99 -16.11
N TYR A 23 4.15 10.76 -16.53
CA TYR A 23 5.33 11.51 -16.10
C TYR A 23 5.53 12.81 -16.89
N THR A 24 5.44 12.71 -18.20
CA THR A 24 5.81 13.83 -19.07
C THR A 24 4.75 14.93 -19.15
N HIS A 25 3.50 14.61 -18.89
CA HIS A 25 2.37 15.54 -19.00
C HIS A 25 1.53 15.63 -17.73
N CYS A 26 1.07 14.49 -17.19
CA CYS A 26 0.12 14.52 -16.07
C CYS A 26 0.78 15.07 -14.82
N LYS A 27 1.92 14.50 -14.41
CA LYS A 27 2.68 14.94 -13.24
C LYS A 27 3.13 16.40 -13.40
N VAL A 28 3.75 16.74 -14.53
CA VAL A 28 4.24 18.10 -14.79
C VAL A 28 3.12 19.12 -14.70
N ARG A 29 1.94 18.80 -15.24
CA ARG A 29 0.79 19.68 -15.13
C ARG A 29 0.27 19.80 -13.70
N MET A 30 0.21 18.70 -12.95
CA MET A 30 -0.25 18.73 -11.57
C MET A 30 0.70 19.51 -10.67
N ASP A 31 2.02 19.42 -10.89
CA ASP A 31 3.01 20.24 -10.20
C ASP A 31 2.73 21.75 -10.41
N LYS A 32 2.45 22.16 -11.66
CA LYS A 32 2.06 23.54 -11.97
C LYS A 32 0.72 23.95 -11.35
N VAL A 33 -0.24 23.04 -11.30
CA VAL A 33 -1.54 23.30 -10.65
C VAL A 33 -1.35 23.57 -9.18
N VAL A 34 -0.58 22.75 -8.47
CA VAL A 34 -0.27 22.92 -7.05
C VAL A 34 0.51 24.21 -6.81
N ALA A 35 1.47 24.53 -7.68
CA ALA A 35 2.25 25.77 -7.61
C ALA A 35 1.43 27.05 -7.96
N GLY A 36 0.22 26.92 -8.52
CA GLY A 36 -0.56 28.07 -9.00
C GLY A 36 -0.15 28.60 -10.38
N GLU A 37 0.71 27.85 -11.08
CA GLU A 37 1.32 28.26 -12.36
C GLU A 37 0.59 27.69 -13.62
N ASP A 38 -0.46 26.87 -13.44
CA ASP A 38 -1.25 26.35 -14.57
C ASP A 38 -2.32 27.36 -15.01
N PRO A 39 -2.14 28.07 -16.15
CA PRO A 39 -3.09 29.09 -16.59
C PRO A 39 -4.34 28.50 -17.22
N GLY A 40 -4.35 27.17 -17.45
CA GLY A 40 -5.35 26.51 -18.28
C GLY A 40 -6.62 26.07 -17.56
N GLY A 41 -7.62 25.69 -18.35
CA GLY A 41 -8.88 25.16 -17.83
C GLY A 41 -9.68 26.19 -17.02
N ILE A 42 -10.10 25.79 -15.82
CA ILE A 42 -10.98 26.61 -14.95
C ILE A 42 -10.22 27.54 -14.00
N THR A 43 -8.91 27.79 -14.21
CA THR A 43 -8.08 28.63 -13.33
C THR A 43 -8.71 29.99 -13.05
N LYS A 44 -9.14 30.68 -14.11
CA LYS A 44 -9.78 32.00 -13.98
C LYS A 44 -11.14 31.92 -13.30
N ALA A 45 -11.95 30.93 -13.67
CA ALA A 45 -13.29 30.76 -13.12
C ALA A 45 -13.27 30.42 -11.61
N GLN A 46 -12.26 29.68 -11.16
CA GLN A 46 -12.07 29.31 -9.75
C GLN A 46 -11.16 30.28 -8.99
N ASN A 47 -10.65 31.31 -9.64
CA ASN A 47 -9.63 32.22 -9.08
C ASN A 47 -8.48 31.43 -8.42
N TRP A 48 -8.02 30.35 -9.07
CA TRP A 48 -7.05 29.42 -8.51
C TRP A 48 -5.67 30.08 -8.37
N GLN A 49 -5.12 30.02 -7.16
CA GLN A 49 -3.81 30.57 -6.82
C GLN A 49 -2.79 29.49 -6.44
N GLY A 50 -3.14 28.23 -6.61
CA GLY A 50 -2.32 27.11 -6.13
C GLY A 50 -2.78 26.56 -4.79
N GLY A 51 -2.06 25.57 -4.31
CA GLY A 51 -2.28 24.95 -3.01
C GLY A 51 -2.73 23.49 -3.07
N GLY A 52 -2.80 22.90 -1.87
CA GLY A 52 -2.98 21.48 -1.70
C GLY A 52 -1.75 20.68 -2.11
N GLY A 53 -1.94 19.40 -2.38
CA GLY A 53 -0.90 18.48 -2.81
C GLY A 53 -1.52 17.21 -3.37
N TYR A 54 -0.67 16.36 -3.93
CA TYR A 54 -1.06 15.03 -4.38
C TYR A 54 0.07 14.03 -4.14
N ARG A 55 -0.25 12.75 -4.17
CA ARG A 55 0.74 11.68 -4.16
C ARG A 55 0.81 11.06 -5.54
N PHE A 56 2.01 10.85 -6.04
CA PHE A 56 2.28 10.15 -7.28
C PHE A 56 2.84 8.77 -6.93
N TYR A 57 2.21 7.74 -7.47
CA TYR A 57 2.61 6.35 -7.24
C TYR A 57 2.95 5.67 -8.56
N GLU A 58 3.90 4.77 -8.50
CA GLU A 58 4.19 3.81 -9.56
C GLU A 58 3.67 2.44 -9.14
N VAL A 59 3.12 1.70 -10.10
CA VAL A 59 2.73 0.32 -9.84
C VAL A 59 4.01 -0.51 -9.72
N ALA A 60 4.22 -1.09 -8.56
CA ALA A 60 5.32 -2.01 -8.33
C ALA A 60 5.15 -3.30 -9.15
N PRO A 61 6.23 -4.06 -9.41
CA PRO A 61 6.12 -5.40 -9.95
C PRO A 61 5.18 -6.27 -9.09
N THR A 62 4.64 -7.34 -9.65
CA THR A 62 3.85 -8.30 -8.88
C THR A 62 4.70 -8.88 -7.74
N LEU A 63 4.16 -8.87 -6.51
CA LEU A 63 4.89 -9.38 -5.34
C LEU A 63 5.09 -10.89 -5.40
N ILE A 64 4.13 -11.60 -5.99
CA ILE A 64 4.09 -13.05 -6.08
C ILE A 64 4.03 -13.46 -7.54
N ASN A 65 4.92 -14.34 -7.93
CA ASN A 65 4.97 -14.96 -9.25
C ASN A 65 4.79 -16.48 -9.13
N LYS A 66 4.57 -17.14 -10.24
CA LYS A 66 4.63 -18.60 -10.34
C LYS A 66 6.00 -19.01 -10.88
N ASP A 67 6.58 -20.01 -10.25
CA ASP A 67 7.82 -20.62 -10.72
C ASP A 67 7.54 -21.62 -11.88
N PRO A 68 8.56 -22.25 -12.48
CA PRO A 68 8.37 -23.25 -13.54
C PRO A 68 7.59 -24.51 -13.13
N PHE A 69 7.38 -24.73 -11.83
CA PHE A 69 6.60 -25.84 -11.28
C PHE A 69 5.16 -25.43 -10.91
N ASP A 70 4.74 -24.21 -11.31
CA ASP A 70 3.44 -23.62 -10.98
C ASP A 70 3.24 -23.31 -9.49
N GLU A 71 4.34 -23.27 -8.71
CA GLU A 71 4.34 -22.90 -7.29
C GLU A 71 4.44 -21.39 -7.13
N TYR A 72 3.73 -20.85 -6.14
CA TYR A 72 3.78 -19.42 -5.82
C TYR A 72 5.05 -19.07 -5.05
N VAL A 73 5.82 -18.14 -5.58
CA VAL A 73 7.07 -17.63 -5.02
C VAL A 73 7.07 -16.12 -4.95
N ILE A 74 7.88 -15.57 -4.05
CA ILE A 74 8.14 -14.11 -4.03
C ILE A 74 8.92 -13.73 -5.28
N ASN A 75 8.52 -12.64 -5.91
CA ASN A 75 9.19 -12.11 -7.09
C ASN A 75 10.63 -11.69 -6.73
N GLU A 76 11.59 -12.14 -7.52
CA GLU A 76 13.03 -11.86 -7.34
C GLU A 76 13.39 -10.38 -7.53
N ASP A 77 12.55 -9.59 -8.20
CA ASP A 77 12.74 -8.15 -8.35
C ASP A 77 12.59 -7.36 -7.03
N TYR A 78 12.07 -8.02 -5.98
CA TYR A 78 11.92 -7.39 -4.68
C TYR A 78 13.19 -7.51 -3.85
N ASP A 79 13.82 -6.38 -3.54
CA ASP A 79 14.84 -6.34 -2.50
C ASP A 79 14.21 -6.49 -1.10
N ALA A 80 15.07 -6.61 -0.08
CA ALA A 80 14.61 -6.83 1.30
C ALA A 80 13.71 -5.71 1.83
N ASN A 81 13.98 -4.45 1.47
CA ASN A 81 13.21 -3.30 1.91
C ASN A 81 11.86 -3.21 1.18
N MET A 82 11.87 -3.43 -0.12
CA MET A 82 10.65 -3.50 -0.93
C MET A 82 9.73 -4.63 -0.44
N LEU A 83 10.30 -5.81 -0.15
CA LEU A 83 9.55 -6.93 0.38
C LEU A 83 8.94 -6.59 1.75
N ALA A 84 9.74 -6.02 2.66
CA ALA A 84 9.26 -5.63 3.97
C ALA A 84 8.14 -4.58 3.90
N ALA A 85 8.29 -3.58 3.03
CA ALA A 85 7.26 -2.56 2.81
C ALA A 85 5.97 -3.14 2.21
N ALA A 86 6.08 -4.05 1.24
CA ALA A 86 4.92 -4.70 0.61
C ALA A 86 4.17 -5.60 1.60
N VAL A 87 4.89 -6.41 2.39
CA VAL A 87 4.28 -7.26 3.42
C VAL A 87 3.66 -6.40 4.54
N ALA A 88 4.30 -5.30 4.92
CA ALA A 88 3.75 -4.36 5.89
C ALA A 88 2.41 -3.78 5.42
N LEU A 89 2.35 -3.32 4.18
CA LEU A 89 1.12 -2.80 3.59
C LEU A 89 0.00 -3.85 3.58
N HIS A 90 0.34 -5.09 3.21
CA HIS A 90 -0.60 -6.21 3.17
C HIS A 90 -1.15 -6.56 4.56
N GLU A 91 -0.32 -6.52 5.59
CA GLU A 91 -0.70 -6.82 6.98
C GLU A 91 -1.29 -5.60 7.72
N GLY A 92 -1.36 -4.43 7.07
CA GLY A 92 -1.90 -3.21 7.69
C GLY A 92 -0.92 -2.49 8.61
N PHE A 93 0.38 -2.76 8.47
CA PHE A 93 1.46 -2.07 9.14
C PHE A 93 2.00 -0.92 8.31
N ARG A 94 2.61 0.05 8.96
CA ARG A 94 3.35 1.13 8.32
C ARG A 94 4.84 0.79 8.31
N TYR A 95 5.42 0.66 7.12
CA TYR A 95 6.87 0.46 6.97
C TYR A 95 7.61 1.68 7.50
N GLN A 96 8.35 1.50 8.57
CA GLN A 96 9.13 2.53 9.26
C GLN A 96 10.23 1.83 10.07
N PRO A 97 11.37 1.49 9.43
CA PRO A 97 12.45 0.78 10.10
C PRO A 97 13.04 1.61 11.24
N ASP A 98 13.27 0.94 12.37
CA ASP A 98 13.99 1.50 13.49
C ASP A 98 15.51 1.53 13.19
N GLY A 99 16.23 2.51 13.73
CA GLY A 99 17.66 2.68 13.50
C GLY A 99 18.54 1.71 14.30
N ASP A 100 18.06 1.23 15.44
CA ASP A 100 18.83 0.45 16.40
C ASP A 100 18.36 -1.01 16.46
N LEU A 101 17.07 -1.25 16.33
CA LEU A 101 16.46 -2.58 16.43
C LEU A 101 16.05 -3.10 15.05
N PHE A 102 16.89 -3.95 14.45
CA PHE A 102 16.72 -4.46 13.09
C PHE A 102 15.38 -5.17 12.83
N TRP A 103 14.75 -5.70 13.86
CA TRP A 103 13.47 -6.41 13.76
C TRP A 103 12.25 -5.47 13.80
N LYS A 104 12.39 -4.23 14.27
CA LYS A 104 11.34 -3.20 14.22
C LYS A 104 11.31 -2.55 12.83
N GLN A 105 10.95 -3.31 11.80
CA GLN A 105 10.90 -2.79 10.42
C GLN A 105 9.61 -2.05 10.11
N SER A 106 8.53 -2.39 10.78
CA SER A 106 7.22 -1.76 10.54
C SER A 106 6.44 -1.66 11.83
N VAL A 107 5.64 -0.61 11.93
CA VAL A 107 4.87 -0.25 13.12
C VAL A 107 3.38 -0.43 12.84
N GLY A 108 2.69 -1.15 13.72
CA GLY A 108 1.24 -1.28 13.75
C GLY A 108 0.60 -0.46 14.86
N ASN A 109 -0.56 -0.88 15.32
CA ASN A 109 -1.24 -0.31 16.48
C ASN A 109 -0.78 -1.02 17.77
N GLU A 110 -0.97 -0.37 18.92
CA GLU A 110 -0.80 -0.98 20.24
C GLU A 110 0.55 -1.68 20.47
N ASN A 111 1.67 -1.00 20.18
CA ASN A 111 3.03 -1.54 20.31
C ASN A 111 3.26 -2.83 19.51
N SER A 112 2.60 -2.98 18.38
CA SER A 112 2.80 -4.12 17.49
C SER A 112 3.79 -3.77 16.37
N TYR A 113 4.64 -4.73 16.05
CA TYR A 113 5.70 -4.59 15.06
C TYR A 113 5.66 -5.75 14.06
N LEU A 114 6.22 -5.50 12.87
CA LEU A 114 6.39 -6.52 11.86
C LEU A 114 7.84 -6.57 11.41
N PHE A 115 8.40 -7.78 11.40
CA PHE A 115 9.71 -8.11 10.88
C PHE A 115 9.59 -9.07 9.70
N VAL A 116 10.18 -8.73 8.57
CA VAL A 116 10.18 -9.54 7.35
C VAL A 116 11.59 -9.98 7.02
N THR A 117 11.78 -11.27 6.82
CA THR A 117 13.09 -11.84 6.47
C THR A 117 12.96 -13.01 5.51
N THR A 118 13.89 -13.14 4.58
CA THR A 118 14.01 -14.31 3.72
C THR A 118 14.86 -15.42 4.33
N ARG A 119 15.46 -15.17 5.51
CA ARG A 119 16.28 -16.13 6.22
C ARG A 119 15.42 -17.21 6.88
N HIS A 120 16.04 -18.36 7.13
CA HIS A 120 15.49 -19.37 8.01
C HIS A 120 15.57 -18.91 9.46
N LEU A 121 14.46 -19.03 10.21
CA LEU A 121 14.40 -18.66 11.61
C LEU A 121 14.65 -19.89 12.47
N ASN A 122 15.62 -19.81 13.37
CA ASN A 122 15.93 -20.82 14.38
C ASN A 122 15.77 -20.25 15.79
N SER A 123 15.82 -21.13 16.84
CA SER A 123 15.64 -20.69 18.21
C SER A 123 16.62 -19.60 18.65
N PRO A 124 17.95 -19.73 18.45
CA PRO A 124 18.87 -18.68 18.88
C PRO A 124 18.60 -17.30 18.23
N TYR A 125 18.10 -17.29 16.98
CA TYR A 125 17.76 -16.05 16.31
C TYR A 125 16.48 -15.44 16.90
N LEU A 126 15.46 -16.26 17.17
CA LEU A 126 14.23 -15.81 17.81
C LEU A 126 14.49 -15.31 19.24
N ASP A 127 15.31 -16.02 20.00
CA ASP A 127 15.69 -15.65 21.36
C ASP A 127 16.42 -14.30 21.37
N SER A 128 17.34 -14.07 20.42
CA SER A 128 18.05 -12.80 20.30
C SER A 128 17.12 -11.61 20.01
N ILE A 129 16.02 -11.82 19.29
CA ILE A 129 14.99 -10.81 19.10
C ILE A 129 14.24 -10.59 20.41
N LYS A 130 13.78 -11.68 21.03
CA LYS A 130 13.02 -11.65 22.28
C LYS A 130 13.74 -10.92 23.41
N ASP A 131 15.05 -11.11 23.53
CA ASP A 131 15.89 -10.48 24.56
C ASP A 131 15.96 -8.94 24.43
N THR A 132 15.64 -8.40 23.24
CA THR A 132 15.62 -6.96 22.98
C THR A 132 14.22 -6.36 22.95
N MET A 133 13.18 -7.18 23.13
CA MET A 133 11.80 -6.71 23.20
C MET A 133 11.46 -6.19 24.60
N GLU A 134 10.68 -5.11 24.64
CA GLU A 134 10.15 -4.55 25.87
C GLU A 134 8.84 -5.27 26.29
N GLU A 135 8.47 -5.09 27.56
CA GLU A 135 7.20 -5.61 28.06
C GLU A 135 6.01 -4.94 27.35
N GLY A 136 5.06 -5.76 26.91
CA GLY A 136 3.87 -5.27 26.18
C GLY A 136 4.09 -5.05 24.67
N GLU A 137 5.26 -5.37 24.13
CA GLU A 137 5.47 -5.38 22.68
C GLU A 137 5.03 -6.70 22.05
N TYR A 138 4.41 -6.60 20.88
CA TYR A 138 3.97 -7.72 20.05
C TYR A 138 4.69 -7.71 18.71
N LEU A 139 5.11 -8.88 18.23
CA LEU A 139 5.85 -9.01 17.00
C LEU A 139 5.23 -10.06 16.08
N ILE A 140 5.02 -9.68 14.81
CA ILE A 140 4.79 -10.64 13.73
C ILE A 140 6.08 -10.80 12.95
N ILE A 141 6.54 -12.05 12.78
CA ILE A 141 7.69 -12.37 11.93
C ILE A 141 7.20 -13.07 10.68
N ALA A 142 7.41 -12.46 9.54
CA ALA A 142 7.17 -13.06 8.22
C ALA A 142 8.50 -13.59 7.68
N CYS A 143 8.67 -14.91 7.59
CA CYS A 143 9.92 -15.52 7.15
C CYS A 143 9.69 -16.63 6.12
N ARG A 144 10.76 -16.98 5.38
CA ARG A 144 10.71 -18.04 4.39
C ARG A 144 10.48 -19.42 5.01
N SER A 145 11.14 -19.68 6.12
CA SER A 145 11.07 -20.97 6.85
C SER A 145 11.50 -20.79 8.30
N PHE A 146 11.07 -21.68 9.15
CA PHE A 146 11.46 -21.71 10.56
C PHE A 146 11.44 -23.15 11.13
N ASP A 147 12.16 -23.37 12.22
CA ASP A 147 12.17 -24.64 12.93
C ASP A 147 10.80 -24.97 13.53
N SER A 148 10.48 -26.25 13.61
CA SER A 148 9.21 -26.72 14.17
C SER A 148 9.03 -26.24 15.61
N GLY A 149 7.86 -25.68 15.92
CA GLY A 149 7.50 -25.22 17.25
C GLY A 149 7.84 -23.76 17.55
N LEU A 150 8.59 -23.05 16.70
CA LEU A 150 8.91 -21.64 16.92
C LEU A 150 7.69 -20.73 16.83
N ASP A 151 6.67 -21.13 16.09
CA ASP A 151 5.37 -20.44 15.99
C ASP A 151 4.60 -20.41 17.32
N LYS A 152 5.05 -21.19 18.32
CA LYS A 152 4.46 -21.29 19.66
C LYS A 152 5.46 -21.06 20.79
N ALA A 153 6.67 -20.58 20.46
CA ALA A 153 7.72 -20.40 21.46
C ALA A 153 7.44 -19.26 22.44
N TYR A 154 6.78 -18.19 21.96
CA TYR A 154 6.46 -17.01 22.76
C TYR A 154 5.04 -16.52 22.45
N ASP A 155 4.29 -16.15 23.49
CA ASP A 155 2.89 -15.71 23.37
C ASP A 155 2.75 -14.36 22.64
N ASN A 156 3.79 -13.53 22.69
CA ASN A 156 3.80 -12.21 22.07
C ASN A 156 4.55 -12.16 20.73
N ILE A 157 4.95 -13.30 20.18
CA ILE A 157 5.59 -13.39 18.86
C ILE A 157 4.83 -14.40 18.00
N THR A 158 4.34 -13.92 16.87
CA THR A 158 3.68 -14.77 15.87
C THR A 158 4.60 -14.95 14.66
N VAL A 159 4.94 -16.20 14.34
CA VAL A 159 5.77 -16.53 13.18
C VAL A 159 4.91 -17.06 12.03
N LYS A 160 5.02 -16.46 10.88
CA LYS A 160 4.27 -16.82 9.65
C LYS A 160 5.23 -17.07 8.49
N LYS A 161 4.86 -17.98 7.58
CA LYS A 161 5.63 -18.25 6.37
C LYS A 161 5.18 -17.36 5.22
N ILE A 162 6.15 -16.84 4.46
CA ILE A 162 5.93 -16.21 3.16
C ILE A 162 6.34 -17.20 2.05
N PRO A 163 5.58 -17.29 0.93
CA PRO A 163 4.43 -16.45 0.55
C PRO A 163 3.08 -16.87 1.14
N GLN A 164 2.97 -17.96 1.89
CA GLN A 164 1.69 -18.55 2.35
C GLN A 164 0.78 -17.53 3.04
N MET A 165 1.31 -16.72 3.97
CA MET A 165 0.51 -15.69 4.66
C MET A 165 -0.10 -14.66 3.72
N LEU A 166 0.55 -14.39 2.58
CA LEU A 166 0.06 -13.46 1.57
C LEU A 166 -1.04 -14.12 0.72
N LEU A 167 -0.86 -15.41 0.41
CA LEU A 167 -1.81 -16.21 -0.38
C LEU A 167 -3.15 -16.41 0.34
N GLU A 168 -3.13 -16.54 1.66
CA GLU A 168 -4.35 -16.74 2.47
C GLU A 168 -5.36 -15.59 2.34
N ARG A 169 -4.88 -14.39 2.03
CA ARG A 169 -5.72 -13.19 1.84
C ARG A 169 -5.99 -12.83 0.38
N CYS A 170 -5.33 -13.50 -0.57
CA CYS A 170 -5.45 -13.21 -1.99
C CYS A 170 -6.34 -14.25 -2.66
N GLU A 171 -7.43 -13.83 -3.27
CA GLU A 171 -8.25 -14.69 -4.15
C GLU A 171 -7.71 -14.65 -5.58
N PHE A 172 -6.73 -15.50 -5.87
CA PHE A 172 -6.13 -15.59 -7.20
C PHE A 172 -7.13 -16.21 -8.21
N GLY A 173 -7.19 -15.60 -9.40
CA GLY A 173 -8.01 -16.09 -10.50
C GLY A 173 -9.51 -15.88 -10.36
N LYS A 174 -9.97 -15.20 -9.32
CA LYS A 174 -11.35 -14.73 -9.21
C LYS A 174 -11.40 -13.23 -9.53
N ALA A 175 -12.09 -12.89 -10.62
CA ALA A 175 -12.50 -11.53 -10.84
C ALA A 175 -13.79 -11.29 -10.03
N ASP A 176 -13.69 -10.60 -8.91
CA ASP A 176 -14.88 -10.18 -8.18
C ASP A 176 -15.36 -8.84 -8.76
N TYR A 177 -16.40 -8.93 -9.56
CA TYR A 177 -17.11 -7.77 -10.09
C TYR A 177 -18.26 -7.31 -9.19
N ASN A 178 -18.50 -7.98 -8.07
CA ASN A 178 -19.52 -7.61 -7.12
C ASN A 178 -18.98 -6.60 -6.13
N LEU A 179 -18.98 -5.34 -6.53
CA LEU A 179 -18.74 -4.24 -5.60
C LEU A 179 -19.91 -4.17 -4.61
N ASN A 180 -19.65 -4.55 -3.38
CA ASN A 180 -20.58 -4.34 -2.28
C ASN A 180 -20.56 -2.85 -1.92
N ILE A 181 -21.34 -2.04 -2.64
CA ILE A 181 -21.46 -0.60 -2.35
C ILE A 181 -22.39 -0.47 -1.16
N VAL A 182 -21.83 -0.26 0.02
CA VAL A 182 -22.59 -0.13 1.28
C VAL A 182 -23.45 1.15 1.28
N HIS A 183 -22.98 2.19 0.60
CA HIS A 183 -23.69 3.45 0.39
C HIS A 183 -23.60 3.85 -1.09
N PRO A 184 -24.54 3.41 -1.93
CA PRO A 184 -24.56 3.85 -3.31
C PRO A 184 -24.79 5.38 -3.35
N PRO A 185 -24.13 6.10 -4.26
CA PRO A 185 -24.39 7.52 -4.41
C PRO A 185 -25.87 7.74 -4.78
N VAL A 186 -26.53 8.60 -4.03
CA VAL A 186 -27.86 9.09 -4.40
C VAL A 186 -27.66 10.21 -5.41
N TYR A 187 -28.13 9.99 -6.62
CA TYR A 187 -28.23 11.04 -7.61
C TYR A 187 -29.57 11.71 -7.42
N ASP A 188 -29.58 13.00 -7.05
CA ASP A 188 -30.77 13.82 -7.20
C ASP A 188 -30.98 13.98 -8.71
N ASP A 189 -32.04 13.36 -9.23
CA ASP A 189 -32.53 13.67 -10.55
C ASP A 189 -32.97 15.13 -10.51
N CYS A 190 -32.10 16.04 -10.92
CA CYS A 190 -32.50 17.39 -11.22
C CYS A 190 -33.42 17.31 -12.44
N ASP A 191 -34.69 17.42 -12.20
CA ASP A 191 -35.70 17.54 -13.24
C ASP A 191 -35.26 18.61 -14.25
N GLU A 192 -34.80 18.18 -15.41
CA GLU A 192 -34.71 19.04 -16.58
C GLU A 192 -36.15 19.32 -17.00
N GLU A 193 -36.74 20.37 -16.43
CA GLU A 193 -37.93 20.99 -17.01
C GLU A 193 -37.48 21.56 -18.37
N GLU A 194 -37.73 20.81 -19.43
CA GLU A 194 -37.78 21.32 -20.79
C GLU A 194 -38.83 22.45 -20.82
N GLN A 195 -38.33 23.69 -20.82
CA GLN A 195 -39.15 24.83 -21.22
C GLN A 195 -39.14 24.90 -22.75
N ASP A 196 -40.13 24.25 -23.34
CA ASP A 196 -40.59 24.57 -24.70
C ASP A 196 -41.13 25.98 -24.71
N VAL A 197 -40.44 26.86 -25.44
CA VAL A 197 -41.00 28.09 -26.04
C VAL A 197 -40.40 28.33 -27.42
#